data_ef609eaf87daf0060b011b24f6ca48db
#
_entry.id   ef609eaf87daf0060b011b24f6ca48db
#
_cell.length_a   1.000
_cell.length_b   1.000
_cell.length_c   1.000
_cell.angle_alpha   90.00
_cell.angle_beta   90.00
_cell.angle_gamma   90.00
#
_symmetry.space_group_name_H-M   'P 1'
#
loop_
_entity.id
_entity.type
_entity.pdbx_description
1 polymer ?
#
loop_
_entity_poly.entity_id
_entity_poly.type
_entity_poly.pdbx_seq_one_letter_code
_entity_poly.pdbx_strand_id
1 'polypeptide(L)'
;MNTVILHSNDIVVAEKLAVELKGDLESRQSHFRIHTKLFPDLEQLRDLYRVDINLLSETFNCTEAALLVCDMDSTLITIESIDEIAKIAGLANKVASITEKAMQGKLDFTSSFKARVLMLKGTKSEVIEQVYNEHLRLSRGAEEMINFFKTINVKTAVISGGLSYFARRIQDRLVLDNYRANNVEIVDGCLTGNVTGKVIDATEKARFIHELCAQYGFQENQVIAIGDGANDLEMMKI
;
A
#
# COMPACT_ATOMS: atom_id res chain seq x y z
N MET A 1 3.85 -23.07 -15.11
CA MET A 1 4.85 -22.30 -15.90
C MET A 1 4.84 -20.87 -15.40
N ASN A 2 5.97 -20.36 -14.94
CA ASN A 2 6.04 -19.02 -14.36
C ASN A 2 5.89 -17.96 -15.45
N THR A 3 5.24 -16.83 -15.12
CA THR A 3 5.13 -15.68 -16.01
C THR A 3 5.86 -14.49 -15.40
N VAL A 4 6.98 -14.10 -16.00
CA VAL A 4 7.72 -12.89 -15.63
C VAL A 4 7.14 -11.71 -16.41
N ILE A 5 6.82 -10.64 -15.72
CA ILE A 5 6.32 -9.40 -16.32
C ILE A 5 7.43 -8.37 -16.30
N LEU A 6 7.79 -7.86 -17.46
CA LEU A 6 8.75 -6.78 -17.64
C LEU A 6 8.01 -5.48 -17.97
N HIS A 7 8.04 -4.53 -17.06
CA HIS A 7 7.40 -3.22 -17.23
C HIS A 7 8.29 -2.26 -18.03
N SER A 8 8.44 -2.56 -19.32
CA SER A 8 9.23 -1.78 -20.26
C SER A 8 8.62 -1.85 -21.66
N ASN A 9 8.91 -0.84 -22.48
CA ASN A 9 8.59 -0.86 -23.91
C ASN A 9 9.85 -1.18 -24.75
N ASP A 10 10.99 -1.47 -24.12
CA ASP A 10 12.25 -1.78 -24.79
C ASP A 10 12.29 -3.27 -25.17
N ILE A 11 12.07 -3.54 -26.46
CA ILE A 11 12.09 -4.91 -27.00
C ILE A 11 13.47 -5.58 -26.86
N VAL A 12 14.56 -4.81 -26.93
CA VAL A 12 15.91 -5.36 -26.85
C VAL A 12 16.17 -5.90 -25.43
N VAL A 13 15.71 -5.19 -24.41
CA VAL A 13 15.78 -5.65 -23.02
C VAL A 13 14.91 -6.90 -22.84
N ALA A 14 13.70 -6.90 -23.41
CA ALA A 14 12.78 -8.03 -23.32
C ALA A 14 13.33 -9.30 -23.97
N GLU A 15 13.93 -9.20 -25.15
CA GLU A 15 14.56 -10.32 -25.86
C GLU A 15 15.76 -10.88 -25.09
N LYS A 16 16.62 -10.01 -24.55
CA LYS A 16 17.76 -10.45 -23.72
C LYS A 16 17.29 -11.21 -22.48
N LEU A 17 16.30 -10.67 -21.79
CA LEU A 17 15.73 -11.29 -20.59
C LEU A 17 15.05 -12.64 -20.94
N ALA A 18 14.35 -12.72 -22.06
CA ALA A 18 13.73 -13.97 -22.51
C ALA A 18 14.76 -15.06 -22.80
N VAL A 19 15.89 -14.70 -23.42
CA VAL A 19 17.01 -15.64 -23.66
C VAL A 19 17.62 -16.11 -22.34
N GLU A 20 17.88 -15.20 -21.40
CA GLU A 20 18.43 -15.52 -20.08
C GLU A 20 17.50 -16.46 -19.29
N LEU A 21 16.21 -16.18 -19.31
CA LEU A 21 15.19 -16.97 -18.63
C LEU A 21 14.78 -18.24 -19.41
N LYS A 22 15.34 -18.47 -20.59
CA LYS A 22 14.94 -19.58 -21.48
C LYS A 22 13.43 -19.68 -21.65
N GLY A 23 12.80 -18.52 -21.85
CA GLY A 23 11.36 -18.38 -21.87
C GLY A 23 10.83 -17.83 -23.19
N ASP A 24 9.54 -18.04 -23.42
CA ASP A 24 8.83 -17.54 -24.58
C ASP A 24 8.38 -16.10 -24.31
N LEU A 25 8.75 -15.17 -25.23
CA LEU A 25 8.43 -13.77 -25.15
C LEU A 25 7.05 -13.47 -25.73
N GLU A 26 6.20 -12.82 -24.96
CA GLU A 26 4.91 -12.30 -25.39
C GLU A 26 4.89 -10.78 -25.27
N SER A 27 4.64 -10.06 -26.36
CA SER A 27 4.48 -8.60 -26.32
C SER A 27 3.04 -8.22 -25.95
N ARG A 28 2.92 -7.26 -25.03
CA ARG A 28 1.67 -6.61 -24.65
C ARG A 28 1.75 -5.10 -24.92
N GLN A 29 0.64 -4.42 -24.84
CA GLN A 29 0.55 -3.00 -25.20
C GLN A 29 1.49 -2.09 -24.38
N SER A 30 1.71 -2.41 -23.09
CA SER A 30 2.50 -1.59 -22.15
C SER A 30 3.60 -2.35 -21.42
N HIS A 31 3.79 -3.65 -21.70
CA HIS A 31 4.74 -4.50 -21.02
C HIS A 31 5.05 -5.76 -21.85
N PHE A 32 6.05 -6.51 -21.44
CA PHE A 32 6.31 -7.84 -21.99
C PHE A 32 6.04 -8.92 -20.93
N ARG A 33 5.65 -10.10 -21.39
CA ARG A 33 5.54 -11.31 -20.58
C ARG A 33 6.54 -12.33 -21.09
N ILE A 34 7.21 -13.00 -20.16
CA ILE A 34 8.15 -14.08 -20.48
C ILE A 34 7.68 -15.33 -19.73
N HIS A 35 7.26 -16.33 -20.49
CA HIS A 35 6.79 -17.61 -19.96
C HIS A 35 7.96 -18.55 -19.81
N THR A 36 8.35 -18.89 -18.58
CA THR A 36 9.54 -19.69 -18.29
C THR A 36 9.28 -20.80 -17.28
N LYS A 37 10.12 -21.83 -17.29
CA LYS A 37 10.15 -22.88 -16.25
C LYS A 37 11.10 -22.54 -15.11
N LEU A 38 11.92 -21.50 -15.25
CA LEU A 38 12.86 -21.06 -14.23
C LEU A 38 12.14 -20.27 -13.14
N PHE A 39 12.73 -20.25 -11.95
CA PHE A 39 12.33 -19.38 -10.85
C PHE A 39 13.43 -18.32 -10.69
N PRO A 40 13.29 -17.14 -11.31
CA PRO A 40 14.35 -16.16 -11.35
C PRO A 40 14.55 -15.42 -10.04
N ASP A 41 15.78 -15.00 -9.78
CA ASP A 41 16.07 -13.98 -8.77
C ASP A 41 15.67 -12.60 -9.32
N LEU A 42 14.51 -12.11 -8.87
CA LEU A 42 13.95 -10.84 -9.36
C LEU A 42 14.78 -9.63 -8.94
N GLU A 43 15.43 -9.66 -7.77
CA GLU A 43 16.26 -8.54 -7.30
C GLU A 43 17.49 -8.41 -8.20
N GLN A 44 18.17 -9.51 -8.46
CA GLN A 44 19.30 -9.53 -9.36
C GLN A 44 18.92 -9.03 -10.76
N LEU A 45 17.76 -9.45 -11.29
CA LEU A 45 17.31 -9.02 -12.60
C LEU A 45 16.96 -7.53 -12.64
N ARG A 46 16.29 -7.02 -11.62
CA ARG A 46 15.95 -5.59 -11.50
C ARG A 46 17.22 -4.73 -11.46
N ASP A 47 18.22 -5.17 -10.72
CA ASP A 47 19.51 -4.47 -10.62
C ASP A 47 20.29 -4.49 -11.93
N LEU A 48 20.27 -5.63 -12.64
CA LEU A 48 20.99 -5.79 -13.89
C LEU A 48 20.36 -4.99 -15.03
N TYR A 49 19.03 -5.08 -15.18
CA TYR A 49 18.31 -4.49 -16.30
C TYR A 49 17.80 -3.08 -16.03
N ARG A 50 17.79 -2.63 -14.76
CA ARG A 50 17.30 -1.31 -14.32
C ARG A 50 15.87 -1.03 -14.74
N VAL A 51 15.01 -2.04 -14.66
CA VAL A 51 13.58 -1.99 -15.01
C VAL A 51 12.76 -2.75 -13.96
N ASP A 52 11.49 -2.40 -13.87
CA ASP A 52 10.57 -3.11 -12.99
C ASP A 52 10.22 -4.47 -13.56
N ILE A 53 10.50 -5.53 -12.79
CA ILE A 53 10.26 -6.92 -13.15
C ILE A 53 9.46 -7.58 -12.03
N ASN A 54 8.37 -8.24 -12.38
CA ASN A 54 7.53 -8.99 -11.44
C ASN A 54 7.33 -10.43 -11.89
N LEU A 55 7.08 -11.31 -10.93
CA LEU A 55 6.67 -12.68 -11.16
C LEU A 55 5.17 -12.80 -10.88
N LEU A 56 4.42 -13.24 -11.88
CA LEU A 56 3.02 -13.59 -11.69
C LEU A 56 2.95 -15.03 -11.15
N SER A 57 2.32 -15.21 -10.00
CA SER A 57 2.10 -16.53 -9.40
C SER A 57 1.33 -17.44 -10.35
N GLU A 58 1.69 -18.72 -10.43
CA GLU A 58 0.93 -19.73 -11.19
C GLU A 58 -0.48 -19.94 -10.63
N THR A 59 -0.67 -19.66 -9.34
CA THR A 59 -1.96 -19.79 -8.66
C THR A 59 -2.85 -18.58 -8.83
N PHE A 60 -2.28 -17.44 -9.28
CA PHE A 60 -3.03 -16.21 -9.47
C PHE A 60 -3.70 -16.20 -10.85
N ASN A 61 -5.02 -16.15 -10.83
CA ASN A 61 -5.83 -15.96 -12.04
C ASN A 61 -6.44 -14.55 -12.00
N CYS A 62 -5.92 -13.64 -12.82
CA CYS A 62 -6.40 -12.26 -12.88
C CYS A 62 -7.87 -12.12 -13.28
N THR A 63 -8.45 -13.13 -13.95
CA THR A 63 -9.88 -13.14 -14.30
C THR A 63 -10.78 -13.55 -13.13
N GLU A 64 -10.21 -14.07 -12.05
CA GLU A 64 -10.89 -14.47 -10.83
C GLU A 64 -10.63 -13.51 -9.66
N ALA A 65 -9.88 -12.43 -9.90
CA ALA A 65 -9.66 -11.40 -8.88
C ALA A 65 -11.01 -10.88 -8.35
N ALA A 66 -11.19 -10.90 -7.04
CA ALA A 66 -12.46 -10.55 -6.39
C ALA A 66 -12.30 -9.41 -5.35
N LEU A 67 -11.09 -9.21 -4.83
CA LEU A 67 -10.78 -8.20 -3.82
C LEU A 67 -9.45 -7.50 -4.14
N LEU A 68 -9.48 -6.16 -4.15
CA LEU A 68 -8.29 -5.29 -4.18
C LEU A 68 -8.17 -4.59 -2.83
N VAL A 69 -7.04 -4.76 -2.15
CA VAL A 69 -6.72 -4.08 -0.90
C VAL A 69 -5.46 -3.25 -1.10
N CYS A 70 -5.55 -1.96 -0.81
CA CYS A 70 -4.43 -1.03 -0.94
C CYS A 70 -4.04 -0.46 0.42
N ASP A 71 -2.75 -0.28 0.66
CA ASP A 71 -2.29 0.67 1.65
C ASP A 71 -2.64 2.10 1.22
N MET A 72 -2.57 3.03 2.15
CA MET A 72 -2.95 4.44 1.92
C MET A 72 -1.74 5.33 1.70
N ASP A 73 -0.97 5.56 2.77
CA ASP A 73 0.15 6.50 2.77
C ASP A 73 1.25 6.01 1.82
N SER A 74 1.80 6.87 0.98
CA SER A 74 2.79 6.55 -0.07
C SER A 74 2.35 5.49 -1.09
N THR A 75 1.11 4.97 -1.00
CA THR A 75 0.52 4.00 -1.94
C THR A 75 -0.65 4.62 -2.71
N LEU A 76 -1.85 4.76 -2.11
CA LEU A 76 -2.99 5.43 -2.76
C LEU A 76 -2.86 6.96 -2.76
N ILE A 77 -2.11 7.51 -1.80
CA ILE A 77 -1.80 8.94 -1.69
C ILE A 77 -0.30 9.16 -1.67
N THR A 78 0.12 10.37 -2.08
CA THR A 78 1.55 10.70 -2.28
C THR A 78 2.27 11.18 -1.02
N ILE A 79 1.64 11.14 0.14
CA ILE A 79 2.16 11.68 1.40
C ILE A 79 2.16 10.64 2.52
N GLU A 80 3.00 10.89 3.54
CA GLU A 80 2.92 10.29 4.87
C GLU A 80 2.07 11.20 5.76
N SER A 81 0.83 10.79 6.05
CA SER A 81 -0.18 11.67 6.65
C SER A 81 0.21 12.23 8.03
N ILE A 82 0.84 11.41 8.88
CA ILE A 82 1.31 11.85 10.22
C ILE A 82 2.47 12.82 10.09
N ASP A 83 3.37 12.59 9.14
CA ASP A 83 4.55 13.46 8.94
C ASP A 83 4.12 14.82 8.40
N GLU A 84 3.10 14.88 7.52
CA GLU A 84 2.54 16.14 7.04
C GLU A 84 1.84 16.93 8.17
N ILE A 85 1.07 16.24 9.04
CA ILE A 85 0.50 16.87 10.23
C ILE A 85 1.64 17.46 11.11
N ALA A 86 2.68 16.69 11.34
CA ALA A 86 3.82 17.13 12.15
C ALA A 86 4.56 18.35 11.54
N LYS A 87 4.67 18.40 10.20
CA LYS A 87 5.27 19.56 9.50
C LYS A 87 4.46 20.83 9.74
N ILE A 88 3.16 20.80 9.53
CA ILE A 88 2.29 21.97 9.75
C ILE A 88 2.26 22.37 11.23
N ALA A 89 2.25 21.39 12.14
CA ALA A 89 2.29 21.65 13.59
C ALA A 89 3.67 22.12 14.11
N GLY A 90 4.72 22.22 13.27
CA GLY A 90 6.08 22.58 13.70
C GLY A 90 6.79 21.49 14.50
N LEU A 91 6.39 20.24 14.35
CA LEU A 91 6.87 19.08 15.12
C LEU A 91 7.68 18.09 14.26
N ALA A 92 7.98 18.43 13.00
CA ALA A 92 8.61 17.54 12.02
C ALA A 92 9.87 16.83 12.57
N ASN A 93 10.82 17.59 13.15
CA ASN A 93 12.06 17.01 13.66
C ASN A 93 11.84 16.00 14.80
N LYS A 94 10.83 16.23 15.65
CA LYS A 94 10.52 15.33 16.76
C LYS A 94 9.94 14.02 16.24
N VAL A 95 9.01 14.08 15.28
CA VAL A 95 8.38 12.92 14.67
C VAL A 95 9.40 12.13 13.83
N ALA A 96 10.20 12.81 13.00
CA ALA A 96 11.25 12.17 12.20
C ALA A 96 12.26 11.38 13.06
N SER A 97 12.66 11.90 14.23
CA SER A 97 13.53 11.16 15.16
C SER A 97 12.93 9.84 15.66
N ILE A 98 11.59 9.76 15.80
CA ILE A 98 10.91 8.52 16.20
C ILE A 98 10.86 7.54 15.01
N THR A 99 10.56 8.05 13.82
CA THR A 99 10.55 7.26 12.59
C THR A 99 11.92 6.64 12.33
N GLU A 100 13.00 7.41 12.47
CA GLU A 100 14.37 6.91 12.33
C GLU A 100 14.70 5.78 13.31
N LYS A 101 14.29 5.88 14.57
CA LYS A 101 14.46 4.80 15.56
C LYS A 101 13.70 3.52 15.17
N ALA A 102 12.52 3.65 14.59
CA ALA A 102 11.77 2.52 14.09
C ALA A 102 12.47 1.87 12.88
N MET A 103 12.96 2.66 11.93
CA MET A 103 13.73 2.16 10.78
C MET A 103 15.03 1.46 11.19
N GLN A 104 15.65 1.87 12.32
CA GLN A 104 16.80 1.19 12.90
C GLN A 104 16.42 -0.06 13.72
N GLY A 105 15.15 -0.47 13.74
CA GLY A 105 14.67 -1.63 14.51
C GLY A 105 14.65 -1.43 16.03
N LYS A 106 14.84 -0.20 16.53
CA LYS A 106 14.82 0.14 17.97
C LYS A 106 13.41 0.26 18.55
N LEU A 107 12.42 0.43 17.69
CA LEU A 107 11.01 0.50 18.04
C LEU A 107 10.22 -0.38 17.06
N ASP A 108 9.26 -1.15 17.56
CA ASP A 108 8.25 -1.79 16.73
C ASP A 108 7.28 -0.74 16.16
N PHE A 109 6.48 -1.17 15.16
CA PHE A 109 5.53 -0.27 14.51
C PHE A 109 4.54 0.35 15.49
N THR A 110 3.95 -0.45 16.37
CA THR A 110 2.93 -0.01 17.34
C THR A 110 3.48 1.03 18.30
N SER A 111 4.67 0.78 18.85
CA SER A 111 5.36 1.72 19.76
C SER A 111 5.74 3.02 19.04
N SER A 112 6.25 2.91 17.82
CA SER A 112 6.59 4.07 16.98
C SER A 112 5.35 4.90 16.64
N PHE A 113 4.27 4.26 16.22
CA PHE A 113 3.01 4.93 15.91
C PHE A 113 2.46 5.71 17.11
N LYS A 114 2.35 5.04 18.28
CA LYS A 114 1.88 5.68 19.53
C LYS A 114 2.77 6.86 19.93
N ALA A 115 4.09 6.71 19.82
CA ALA A 115 5.03 7.78 20.15
C ALA A 115 4.89 8.99 19.21
N ARG A 116 4.68 8.75 17.90
CA ARG A 116 4.43 9.83 16.92
C ARG A 116 3.10 10.55 17.20
N VAL A 117 2.04 9.81 17.49
CA VAL A 117 0.74 10.38 17.86
C VAL A 117 0.84 11.20 19.16
N LEU A 118 1.58 10.72 20.15
CA LEU A 118 1.81 11.45 21.40
C LEU A 118 2.54 12.79 21.17
N MET A 119 3.48 12.84 20.21
CA MET A 119 4.13 14.11 19.85
C MET A 119 3.16 15.14 19.26
N LEU A 120 2.05 14.69 18.66
CA LEU A 120 1.03 15.58 18.11
C LEU A 120 0.04 16.10 19.17
N LYS A 121 0.20 15.75 20.44
CA LYS A 121 -0.67 16.23 21.53
C LYS A 121 -0.77 17.75 21.52
N GLY A 122 -2.01 18.27 21.60
CA GLY A 122 -2.31 19.68 21.56
C GLY A 122 -2.41 20.28 20.15
N THR A 123 -2.11 19.52 19.11
CA THR A 123 -2.32 19.96 17.73
C THR A 123 -3.82 20.06 17.48
N LYS A 124 -4.26 21.17 16.89
CA LYS A 124 -5.66 21.39 16.55
C LYS A 124 -6.12 20.43 15.44
N SER A 125 -7.35 19.94 15.53
CA SER A 125 -7.93 19.06 14.52
C SER A 125 -8.03 19.68 13.13
N GLU A 126 -8.11 21.02 13.04
CA GLU A 126 -8.10 21.75 11.79
C GLU A 126 -6.80 21.52 10.98
N VAL A 127 -5.69 21.20 11.65
CA VAL A 127 -4.43 20.85 10.96
C VAL A 127 -4.60 19.54 10.15
N ILE A 128 -5.34 18.58 10.68
CA ILE A 128 -5.61 17.32 9.96
C ILE A 128 -6.45 17.62 8.70
N GLU A 129 -7.44 18.50 8.84
CA GLU A 129 -8.27 18.94 7.72
C GLU A 129 -7.46 19.73 6.69
N GLN A 130 -6.56 20.58 7.13
CA GLN A 130 -5.65 21.33 6.27
C GLN A 130 -4.75 20.38 5.45
N VAL A 131 -4.15 19.35 6.08
CA VAL A 131 -3.36 18.32 5.36
C VAL A 131 -4.19 17.67 4.27
N TYR A 132 -5.43 17.28 4.58
CA TYR A 132 -6.30 16.66 3.59
C TYR A 132 -6.59 17.58 2.40
N ASN A 133 -6.93 18.83 2.66
CA ASN A 133 -7.36 19.75 1.62
C ASN A 133 -6.19 20.29 0.77
N GLU A 134 -5.06 20.60 1.39
CA GLU A 134 -3.96 21.32 0.77
C GLU A 134 -2.82 20.41 0.29
N HIS A 135 -2.52 19.33 1.03
CA HIS A 135 -1.33 18.50 0.80
C HIS A 135 -1.64 17.14 0.18
N LEU A 136 -2.79 16.53 0.54
CA LEU A 136 -3.12 15.20 0.05
C LEU A 136 -3.41 15.21 -1.46
N ARG A 137 -2.68 14.37 -2.18
CA ARG A 137 -2.93 14.08 -3.59
C ARG A 137 -2.99 12.57 -3.77
N LEU A 138 -3.87 12.10 -4.66
CA LEU A 138 -3.86 10.71 -5.07
C LEU A 138 -2.58 10.40 -5.85
N SER A 139 -2.05 9.21 -5.67
CA SER A 139 -0.96 8.69 -6.48
C SER A 139 -1.41 8.58 -7.94
N ARG A 140 -0.46 8.78 -8.86
CA ARG A 140 -0.76 8.73 -10.30
C ARG A 140 -1.32 7.35 -10.66
N GLY A 141 -2.49 7.33 -11.29
CA GLY A 141 -3.17 6.09 -11.70
C GLY A 141 -4.02 5.43 -10.62
N ALA A 142 -4.02 5.93 -9.36
CA ALA A 142 -4.79 5.33 -8.28
C ALA A 142 -6.30 5.33 -8.56
N GLU A 143 -6.84 6.46 -9.02
CA GLU A 143 -8.26 6.59 -9.33
C GLU A 143 -8.66 5.73 -10.53
N GLU A 144 -7.85 5.73 -11.58
CA GLU A 144 -8.05 4.90 -12.78
C GLU A 144 -8.03 3.41 -12.45
N MET A 145 -7.07 3.00 -11.62
CA MET A 145 -6.96 1.62 -11.15
C MET A 145 -8.21 1.18 -10.37
N ILE A 146 -8.62 1.96 -9.38
CA ILE A 146 -9.82 1.66 -8.58
C ILE A 146 -11.06 1.58 -9.48
N ASN A 147 -11.24 2.54 -10.37
CA ASN A 147 -12.36 2.57 -11.30
C ASN A 147 -12.36 1.36 -12.21
N PHE A 148 -11.20 0.95 -12.75
CA PHE A 148 -11.07 -0.26 -13.56
C PHE A 148 -11.56 -1.49 -12.79
N PHE A 149 -11.05 -1.73 -11.58
CA PHE A 149 -11.44 -2.89 -10.78
C PHE A 149 -12.93 -2.91 -10.45
N LYS A 150 -13.52 -1.75 -10.22
CA LYS A 150 -14.97 -1.62 -10.01
C LYS A 150 -15.78 -2.00 -11.27
N THR A 151 -15.30 -1.66 -12.48
CA THR A 151 -15.99 -2.04 -13.73
C THR A 151 -16.08 -3.56 -13.93
N ILE A 152 -15.16 -4.31 -13.34
CA ILE A 152 -15.14 -5.78 -13.38
C ILE A 152 -15.64 -6.42 -12.08
N ASN A 153 -16.38 -5.65 -11.26
CA ASN A 153 -17.00 -6.09 -10.00
C ASN A 153 -16.04 -6.60 -8.93
N VAL A 154 -14.79 -6.18 -8.93
CA VAL A 154 -13.83 -6.44 -7.85
C VAL A 154 -14.14 -5.52 -6.67
N LYS A 155 -14.25 -6.09 -5.47
CA LYS A 155 -14.38 -5.32 -4.23
C LYS A 155 -13.10 -4.57 -3.91
N THR A 156 -13.23 -3.36 -3.38
CA THR A 156 -12.07 -2.48 -3.14
C THR A 156 -12.00 -2.03 -1.69
N ALA A 157 -10.82 -2.02 -1.11
CA ALA A 157 -10.60 -1.60 0.25
C ALA A 157 -9.28 -0.84 0.43
N VAL A 158 -9.24 0.05 1.42
CA VAL A 158 -8.01 0.67 1.90
C VAL A 158 -7.74 0.26 3.33
N ILE A 159 -6.49 -0.12 3.62
CA ILE A 159 -6.02 -0.39 4.98
C ILE A 159 -4.74 0.38 5.26
N SER A 160 -4.69 1.10 6.39
CA SER A 160 -3.57 1.99 6.67
C SER A 160 -3.11 1.94 8.12
N GLY A 161 -1.79 2.01 8.30
CA GLY A 161 -1.17 2.35 9.57
C GLY A 161 -1.29 3.84 9.94
N GLY A 162 -1.83 4.68 9.06
CA GLY A 162 -2.13 6.09 9.30
C GLY A 162 -3.48 6.32 10.00
N LEU A 163 -4.03 7.53 9.86
CA LEU A 163 -5.23 7.94 10.58
C LEU A 163 -6.53 7.64 9.82
N SER A 164 -7.54 7.15 10.54
CA SER A 164 -8.89 6.87 10.00
C SER A 164 -9.57 8.08 9.39
N TYR A 165 -9.21 9.28 9.82
CA TYR A 165 -9.68 10.53 9.23
C TYR A 165 -9.42 10.60 7.73
N PHE A 166 -8.21 10.22 7.30
CA PHE A 166 -7.84 10.21 5.87
C PHE A 166 -8.43 8.99 5.16
N ALA A 167 -8.28 7.79 5.76
CA ALA A 167 -8.75 6.56 5.14
C ALA A 167 -10.26 6.59 4.82
N ARG A 168 -11.07 7.14 5.73
CA ARG A 168 -12.51 7.34 5.49
C ARG A 168 -12.77 8.29 4.32
N ARG A 169 -12.07 9.42 4.25
CA ARG A 169 -12.23 10.38 3.15
C ARG A 169 -11.74 9.84 1.81
N ILE A 170 -10.70 9.01 1.81
CA ILE A 170 -10.25 8.30 0.61
C ILE A 170 -11.29 7.25 0.20
N GLN A 171 -11.87 6.52 1.16
CA GLN A 171 -12.99 5.63 0.89
C GLN A 171 -14.14 6.38 0.21
N ASP A 172 -14.58 7.49 0.80
CA ASP A 172 -15.68 8.30 0.26
C ASP A 172 -15.34 8.84 -1.15
N ARG A 173 -14.12 9.38 -1.33
CA ARG A 173 -13.67 9.98 -2.59
C ARG A 173 -13.55 8.96 -3.74
N LEU A 174 -13.00 7.79 -3.46
CA LEU A 174 -12.80 6.71 -4.43
C LEU A 174 -13.98 5.71 -4.46
N VAL A 175 -14.98 5.92 -3.57
CA VAL A 175 -16.14 5.03 -3.41
C VAL A 175 -15.69 3.59 -3.18
N LEU A 176 -14.77 3.37 -2.21
CA LEU A 176 -14.28 2.05 -1.86
C LEU A 176 -15.33 1.31 -1.00
N ASP A 177 -15.37 -0.02 -1.10
CA ASP A 177 -16.32 -0.84 -0.32
C ASP A 177 -15.98 -0.84 1.17
N ASN A 178 -14.68 -0.85 1.53
CA ASN A 178 -14.24 -0.93 2.93
C ASN A 178 -13.03 -0.05 3.22
N TYR A 179 -12.86 0.30 4.50
CA TYR A 179 -11.60 0.86 4.99
C TYR A 179 -11.29 0.38 6.40
N ARG A 180 -10.00 0.42 6.78
CA ARG A 180 -9.53 0.25 8.15
C ARG A 180 -8.27 1.07 8.37
N ALA A 181 -8.21 1.80 9.51
CA ALA A 181 -7.04 2.59 9.89
C ALA A 181 -7.09 2.93 11.39
N ASN A 182 -6.06 3.60 11.89
CA ASN A 182 -5.95 3.93 13.30
C ASN A 182 -6.83 5.12 13.69
N ASN A 183 -7.44 5.03 14.86
CA ASN A 183 -8.19 6.13 15.46
C ASN A 183 -7.34 6.85 16.51
N VAL A 184 -7.45 8.17 16.53
CA VAL A 184 -6.86 9.04 17.53
C VAL A 184 -7.93 9.79 18.28
N GLU A 185 -7.66 10.08 19.56
CA GLU A 185 -8.61 10.80 20.40
C GLU A 185 -8.46 12.32 20.18
N ILE A 186 -9.60 12.97 19.97
CA ILE A 186 -9.72 14.44 19.88
C ILE A 186 -10.69 14.91 20.96
N VAL A 187 -10.24 15.84 21.79
CA VAL A 187 -11.05 16.49 22.84
C VAL A 187 -10.89 17.98 22.67
N ASP A 188 -12.01 18.70 22.74
CA ASP A 188 -12.08 20.17 22.58
C ASP A 188 -11.34 20.68 21.32
N GLY A 189 -11.47 19.93 20.21
CA GLY A 189 -10.84 20.28 18.94
C GLY A 189 -9.33 20.07 18.87
N CYS A 190 -8.72 19.40 19.85
CA CYS A 190 -7.29 19.12 19.87
C CYS A 190 -7.00 17.63 20.02
N LEU A 191 -5.92 17.15 19.38
CA LEU A 191 -5.38 15.82 19.58
C LEU A 191 -4.92 15.67 21.04
N THR A 192 -5.36 14.61 21.72
CA THR A 192 -4.91 14.30 23.09
C THR A 192 -3.55 13.60 23.12
N GLY A 193 -3.11 13.05 21.99
CA GLY A 193 -1.94 12.19 21.88
C GLY A 193 -2.23 10.72 22.13
N ASN A 194 -3.50 10.35 22.35
CA ASN A 194 -3.93 8.98 22.59
C ASN A 194 -4.42 8.32 21.29
N VAL A 195 -4.07 7.04 21.15
CA VAL A 195 -4.62 6.15 20.13
C VAL A 195 -5.78 5.37 20.73
N THR A 196 -6.88 5.25 20.01
CA THR A 196 -8.05 4.50 20.45
C THR A 196 -8.20 3.20 19.67
N GLY A 197 -8.51 2.12 20.39
CA GLY A 197 -8.62 0.80 19.79
C GLY A 197 -7.28 0.11 19.53
N LYS A 198 -7.31 -0.94 18.73
CA LYS A 198 -6.13 -1.71 18.34
C LYS A 198 -5.38 -0.98 17.23
N VAL A 199 -4.05 -0.94 17.33
CA VAL A 199 -3.20 -0.36 16.28
C VAL A 199 -3.16 -1.28 15.06
N ILE A 200 -3.32 -0.70 13.89
CA ILE A 200 -3.25 -1.39 12.61
C ILE A 200 -1.78 -1.50 12.20
N ASP A 201 -1.18 -2.63 12.54
CA ASP A 201 0.17 -3.04 12.16
C ASP A 201 0.13 -4.07 11.00
N ALA A 202 1.27 -4.64 10.63
CA ALA A 202 1.36 -5.63 9.55
C ALA A 202 0.43 -6.84 9.76
N THR A 203 0.33 -7.35 10.99
CA THR A 203 -0.55 -8.47 11.33
C THR A 203 -2.02 -8.10 11.18
N GLU A 204 -2.39 -6.90 11.61
CA GLU A 204 -3.76 -6.40 11.46
C GLU A 204 -4.13 -6.12 10.01
N LYS A 205 -3.16 -5.72 9.17
CA LYS A 205 -3.37 -5.60 7.72
C LYS A 205 -3.72 -6.96 7.10
N ALA A 206 -2.94 -7.99 7.38
CA ALA A 206 -3.24 -9.35 6.92
C ALA A 206 -4.59 -9.86 7.44
N ARG A 207 -4.87 -9.66 8.75
CA ARG A 207 -6.14 -10.07 9.35
C ARG A 207 -7.35 -9.40 8.69
N PHE A 208 -7.24 -8.15 8.29
CA PHE A 208 -8.33 -7.45 7.59
C PHE A 208 -8.68 -8.11 6.26
N ILE A 209 -7.69 -8.58 5.50
CA ILE A 209 -7.92 -9.32 4.26
C ILE A 209 -8.67 -10.62 4.54
N HIS A 210 -8.25 -11.41 5.53
CA HIS A 210 -8.95 -12.64 5.91
C HIS A 210 -10.40 -12.37 6.31
N GLU A 211 -10.65 -11.30 7.08
CA GLU A 211 -11.99 -10.89 7.48
C GLU A 211 -12.86 -10.51 6.26
N LEU A 212 -12.31 -9.76 5.30
CA LEU A 212 -13.03 -9.41 4.07
C LEU A 212 -13.29 -10.63 3.20
N CYS A 213 -12.31 -11.53 3.06
CA CYS A 213 -12.50 -12.80 2.35
C CYS A 213 -13.64 -13.62 2.97
N ALA A 214 -13.66 -13.76 4.29
CA ALA A 214 -14.73 -14.45 5.00
C ALA A 214 -16.09 -13.75 4.84
N GLN A 215 -16.12 -12.41 4.91
CA GLN A 215 -17.34 -11.61 4.76
C GLN A 215 -17.97 -11.74 3.37
N TYR A 216 -17.17 -11.76 2.32
CA TYR A 216 -17.63 -11.79 0.93
C TYR A 216 -17.65 -13.20 0.32
N GLY A 217 -17.10 -14.21 1.00
CA GLY A 217 -16.99 -15.57 0.48
C GLY A 217 -15.90 -15.75 -0.57
N PHE A 218 -14.84 -14.93 -0.51
CA PHE A 218 -13.71 -14.98 -1.44
C PHE A 218 -12.61 -15.92 -0.94
N GLN A 219 -11.83 -16.45 -1.87
CA GLN A 219 -10.59 -17.18 -1.57
C GLN A 219 -9.40 -16.22 -1.56
N GLU A 220 -8.35 -16.54 -0.79
CA GLU A 220 -7.15 -15.69 -0.69
C GLU A 220 -6.43 -15.51 -2.03
N ASN A 221 -6.41 -16.53 -2.88
CA ASN A 221 -5.82 -16.43 -4.23
C ASN A 221 -6.60 -15.53 -5.21
N GLN A 222 -7.73 -14.97 -4.77
CA GLN A 222 -8.52 -13.97 -5.50
C GLN A 222 -8.22 -12.53 -5.04
N VAL A 223 -7.26 -12.35 -4.12
CA VAL A 223 -6.90 -11.05 -3.55
C VAL A 223 -5.71 -10.44 -4.28
N ILE A 224 -5.80 -9.15 -4.54
CA ILE A 224 -4.68 -8.30 -4.94
C ILE A 224 -4.39 -7.35 -3.79
N ALA A 225 -3.19 -7.42 -3.24
CA ALA A 225 -2.71 -6.51 -2.20
C ALA A 225 -1.62 -5.59 -2.76
N ILE A 226 -1.73 -4.28 -2.47
CA ILE A 226 -0.78 -3.26 -2.91
C ILE A 226 -0.31 -2.45 -1.70
N GLY A 227 1.01 -2.30 -1.56
CA GLY A 227 1.64 -1.51 -0.53
C GLY A 227 3.08 -1.18 -0.91
N ASP A 228 3.71 -0.23 -0.21
CA ASP A 228 5.06 0.27 -0.48
C ASP A 228 6.06 -0.05 0.62
N GLY A 229 5.59 -0.46 1.80
CA GLY A 229 6.41 -0.58 3.00
C GLY A 229 6.55 -2.00 3.57
N ALA A 230 7.52 -2.18 4.48
CA ALA A 230 7.73 -3.43 5.20
C ALA A 230 6.50 -3.84 6.05
N ASN A 231 5.67 -2.89 6.45
CA ASN A 231 4.41 -3.10 7.15
C ASN A 231 3.30 -3.70 6.28
N ASP A 232 3.53 -3.82 4.96
CA ASP A 232 2.59 -4.41 4.00
C ASP A 232 2.93 -5.86 3.66
N LEU A 233 4.15 -6.30 3.99
CA LEU A 233 4.64 -7.63 3.59
C LEU A 233 3.73 -8.76 4.04
N GLU A 234 3.14 -8.69 5.25
CA GLU A 234 2.28 -9.76 5.74
C GLU A 234 0.96 -9.85 4.94
N MET A 235 0.37 -8.72 4.55
CA MET A 235 -0.83 -8.74 3.70
C MET A 235 -0.52 -9.11 2.24
N MET A 236 0.71 -8.91 1.78
CA MET A 236 1.14 -9.25 0.41
C MET A 236 1.56 -10.71 0.25
N LYS A 237 1.67 -11.47 1.36
CA LYS A 237 1.98 -12.90 1.36
C LYS A 237 0.75 -13.81 1.31
N ILE A 238 -0.45 -13.23 1.43
CA ILE A 238 -1.74 -13.93 1.44
C ILE A 238 -2.14 -14.47 0.04
#